data_8594b5b4903bef016ae9c0eaef8f18f3
#
_entry.id   8594b5b4903bef016ae9c0eaef8f18f3
#
_cell.length_a   1.000
_cell.length_b   1.000
_cell.length_c   1.000
_cell.angle_alpha   90.00
_cell.angle_beta   90.00
_cell.angle_gamma   90.00
#
_symmetry.space_group_name_H-M   'P 1'
#
loop_
_entity.id
_entity.type
_entity.pdbx_description
1 polymer ?
#
loop_
_entity_poly.entity_id
_entity_poly.type
_entity_poly.pdbx_seq_one_letter_code
_entity_poly.pdbx_strand_id
1 'polypeptide(L)'
;MLEIAGLPAHILLIHGVVVLAPLAGVLAVVFALLRRSRRYLAWPLGILALLMVPLTVVTAEAGEQLEKARPASQLIQDHAHQGSFLRYVAALFLVVAAVQIAAAFPSLLGRLPAFRGLAILLESRWVLPATSVLGVLAGLFLVYQSIATGHSGAASVWAATR
;
A
#
# COMPACT_ATOMS: atom_id res chain seq x y z
N MET A 1 13.29 10.87 -19.42
CA MET A 1 12.93 9.62 -18.70
C MET A 1 13.79 9.53 -17.45
N LEU A 2 13.24 9.24 -16.31
CA LEU A 2 14.03 9.08 -15.09
C LEU A 2 14.80 7.76 -15.15
N GLU A 3 16.13 7.82 -14.99
CA GLU A 3 17.03 6.67 -15.05
C GLU A 3 17.87 6.57 -13.77
N ILE A 4 18.11 5.33 -13.32
CA ILE A 4 18.99 5.01 -12.20
C ILE A 4 19.99 3.98 -12.69
N ALA A 5 21.28 4.31 -12.63
CA ALA A 5 22.39 3.44 -13.12
C ALA A 5 22.20 2.95 -14.57
N GLY A 6 21.67 3.80 -15.48
CA GLY A 6 21.44 3.46 -16.89
C GLY A 6 20.20 2.59 -17.16
N LEU A 7 19.37 2.35 -16.14
CA LEU A 7 18.10 1.63 -16.29
C LEU A 7 16.92 2.57 -16.01
N PRO A 8 15.77 2.38 -16.69
CA PRO A 8 14.56 3.13 -16.37
C PRO A 8 14.18 2.93 -14.89
N ALA A 9 14.02 4.05 -14.17
CA ALA A 9 13.75 4.03 -12.73
C ALA A 9 12.50 3.19 -12.37
N HIS A 10 11.49 3.18 -13.24
CA HIS A 10 10.28 2.35 -13.07
C HIS A 10 10.61 0.88 -12.83
N ILE A 11 11.55 0.30 -13.60
CA ILE A 11 11.91 -1.12 -13.51
C ILE A 11 12.53 -1.45 -12.14
N LEU A 12 13.30 -0.54 -11.56
CA LEU A 12 13.92 -0.72 -10.25
C LEU A 12 12.90 -0.52 -9.12
N LEU A 13 12.09 0.52 -9.20
CA LEU A 13 11.11 0.87 -8.17
C LEU A 13 9.98 -0.16 -8.06
N ILE A 14 9.57 -0.77 -9.17
CA ILE A 14 8.50 -1.77 -9.16
C ILE A 14 8.87 -3.00 -8.33
N HIS A 15 10.14 -3.37 -8.25
CA HIS A 15 10.59 -4.47 -7.39
C HIS A 15 10.31 -4.16 -5.92
N GLY A 16 10.51 -2.92 -5.48
CA GLY A 16 10.13 -2.48 -4.14
C GLY A 16 8.62 -2.59 -3.92
N VAL A 17 7.79 -2.14 -4.87
CA VAL A 17 6.33 -2.20 -4.77
C VAL A 17 5.85 -3.65 -4.67
N VAL A 18 6.32 -4.53 -5.57
CA VAL A 18 5.88 -5.94 -5.65
C VAL A 18 6.22 -6.73 -4.38
N VAL A 19 7.28 -6.35 -3.66
CA VAL A 19 7.66 -7.00 -2.40
C VAL A 19 6.98 -6.35 -1.20
N LEU A 20 7.04 -5.02 -1.10
CA LEU A 20 6.59 -4.31 0.10
C LEU A 20 5.07 -4.21 0.21
N ALA A 21 4.33 -4.13 -0.90
CA ALA A 21 2.88 -4.04 -0.86
C ALA A 21 2.22 -5.32 -0.31
N PRO A 22 2.54 -6.54 -0.79
CA PRO A 22 2.05 -7.76 -0.17
C PRO A 22 2.48 -7.90 1.29
N LEU A 23 3.72 -7.55 1.61
CA LEU A 23 4.22 -7.60 2.99
C LEU A 23 3.41 -6.68 3.91
N ALA A 24 3.16 -5.44 3.50
CA ALA A 24 2.34 -4.49 4.26
C ALA A 24 0.91 -5.02 4.44
N GLY A 25 0.30 -5.57 3.38
CA GLY A 25 -1.03 -6.16 3.45
C GLY A 25 -1.12 -7.34 4.41
N VAL A 26 -0.15 -8.27 4.35
CA VAL A 26 -0.07 -9.40 5.28
C VAL A 26 0.12 -8.92 6.73
N LEU A 27 0.99 -7.93 6.96
CA LEU A 27 1.19 -7.36 8.29
C LEU A 27 -0.09 -6.75 8.86
N ALA A 28 -0.90 -6.06 8.04
CA ALA A 28 -2.18 -5.51 8.48
C ALA A 28 -3.16 -6.62 8.90
N VAL A 29 -3.22 -7.71 8.14
CA VAL A 29 -4.04 -8.89 8.49
C VAL A 29 -3.58 -9.53 9.79
N VAL A 30 -2.27 -9.77 9.95
CA VAL A 30 -1.70 -10.36 11.18
C VAL A 30 -1.93 -9.43 12.38
N PHE A 31 -1.75 -8.12 12.21
CA PHE A 31 -2.04 -7.11 13.24
C PHE A 31 -3.51 -7.13 13.67
N ALA A 32 -4.44 -7.27 12.70
CA ALA A 32 -5.86 -7.36 12.98
C ALA A 32 -6.21 -8.59 13.82
N LEU A 33 -5.71 -9.75 13.41
CA LEU A 33 -6.13 -11.05 13.94
C LEU A 33 -5.38 -11.44 15.24
N LEU A 34 -4.09 -11.10 15.35
CA LEU A 34 -3.25 -11.54 16.46
C LEU A 34 -2.99 -10.41 17.47
N ARG A 35 -3.84 -10.33 18.51
CA ARG A 35 -3.71 -9.29 19.57
C ARG A 35 -2.32 -9.23 20.20
N ARG A 36 -1.68 -10.38 20.41
CA ARG A 36 -0.35 -10.47 21.07
C ARG A 36 0.77 -9.85 20.24
N SER A 37 0.66 -9.84 18.92
CA SER A 37 1.68 -9.30 18.01
C SER A 37 1.56 -7.79 17.77
N ARG A 38 0.43 -7.16 18.12
CA ARG A 38 0.15 -5.76 17.82
C ARG A 38 1.25 -4.79 18.26
N ARG A 39 1.77 -4.95 19.47
CA ARG A 39 2.83 -4.09 19.99
C ARG A 39 4.14 -4.15 19.17
N TYR A 40 4.42 -5.30 18.58
CA TYR A 40 5.62 -5.50 17.76
C TYR A 40 5.38 -5.09 16.31
N LEU A 41 4.16 -5.28 15.80
CA LEU A 41 3.82 -5.03 14.41
C LEU A 41 3.34 -3.59 14.14
N ALA A 42 3.00 -2.80 15.17
CA ALA A 42 2.53 -1.44 14.99
C ALA A 42 3.55 -0.57 14.22
N TRP A 43 4.83 -0.62 14.60
CA TRP A 43 5.87 0.13 13.94
C TRP A 43 6.17 -0.34 12.51
N PRO A 44 6.43 -1.65 12.26
CA PRO A 44 6.63 -2.14 10.91
C PRO A 44 5.44 -1.84 9.99
N LEU A 45 4.21 -2.06 10.46
CA LEU A 45 3.00 -1.75 9.70
C LEU A 45 2.90 -0.25 9.38
N GLY A 46 3.10 0.62 10.37
CA GLY A 46 3.04 2.06 10.19
C GLY A 46 4.11 2.58 9.22
N ILE A 47 5.35 2.10 9.35
CA ILE A 47 6.45 2.47 8.45
C ILE A 47 6.16 2.00 7.02
N LEU A 48 5.76 0.74 6.84
CA LEU A 48 5.46 0.22 5.50
C LEU A 48 4.28 0.93 4.87
N ALA A 49 3.18 1.17 5.60
CA ALA A 49 2.04 1.91 5.10
C ALA A 49 2.42 3.33 4.66
N LEU A 50 3.27 4.02 5.43
CA LEU A 50 3.76 5.34 5.10
C LEU A 50 4.67 5.33 3.87
N LEU A 51 5.59 4.36 3.76
CA LEU A 51 6.51 4.23 2.63
C LEU A 51 5.80 3.84 1.33
N MET A 52 4.71 3.08 1.41
CA MET A 52 3.98 2.64 0.22
C MET A 52 3.43 3.80 -0.61
N VAL A 53 3.00 4.90 0.03
CA VAL A 53 2.42 6.04 -0.69
C VAL A 53 3.45 6.71 -1.61
N PRO A 54 4.59 7.24 -1.13
CA PRO A 54 5.57 7.85 -2.02
C PRO A 54 6.16 6.83 -3.01
N LEU A 55 6.36 5.58 -2.61
CA LEU A 55 6.91 4.55 -3.48
C LEU A 55 5.98 4.27 -4.67
N THR A 56 4.66 4.10 -4.44
CA THR A 56 3.71 3.86 -5.53
C THR A 56 3.52 5.09 -6.42
N VAL A 57 3.53 6.30 -5.86
CA VAL A 57 3.45 7.55 -6.63
C VAL A 57 4.65 7.69 -7.56
N VAL A 58 5.87 7.61 -7.03
CA VAL A 58 7.09 7.76 -7.85
C VAL A 58 7.20 6.64 -8.88
N THR A 59 6.82 5.40 -8.53
CA THR A 59 6.82 4.28 -9.47
C THR A 59 5.83 4.49 -10.61
N ALA A 60 4.62 5.00 -10.31
CA ALA A 60 3.61 5.29 -11.33
C ALA A 60 4.06 6.42 -12.27
N GLU A 61 4.58 7.53 -11.73
CA GLU A 61 5.11 8.64 -12.52
C GLU A 61 6.27 8.21 -13.43
N ALA A 62 7.19 7.39 -12.91
CA ALA A 62 8.27 6.83 -13.71
C ALA A 62 7.73 5.89 -14.81
N GLY A 63 6.64 5.15 -14.53
CA GLY A 63 5.92 4.32 -15.50
C GLY A 63 5.28 5.11 -16.61
N GLU A 64 4.60 6.21 -16.29
CA GLU A 64 4.00 7.12 -17.28
C GLU A 64 5.05 7.73 -18.23
N GLN A 65 6.23 8.05 -17.71
CA GLN A 65 7.33 8.52 -18.56
C GLN A 65 7.84 7.42 -19.49
N LEU A 66 7.91 6.18 -19.02
CA LEU A 66 8.33 5.03 -19.82
C LEU A 66 7.28 4.68 -20.88
N GLU A 67 5.98 4.75 -20.55
CA GLU A 67 4.87 4.56 -21.48
C GLU A 67 4.96 5.53 -22.68
N LYS A 68 5.15 6.82 -22.41
CA LYS A 68 5.30 7.88 -23.45
C LYS A 68 6.49 7.65 -24.38
N ALA A 69 7.51 6.91 -23.94
CA ALA A 69 8.70 6.60 -24.72
C ALA A 69 8.56 5.30 -25.53
N ARG A 70 7.40 4.61 -25.47
CA ARG A 70 7.15 3.34 -26.16
C ARG A 70 6.00 3.45 -27.17
N PRO A 71 5.97 2.56 -28.19
CA PRO A 71 4.79 2.46 -29.07
C PRO A 71 3.52 2.18 -28.26
N ALA A 72 2.41 2.82 -28.64
CA ALA A 72 1.14 2.64 -28.00
C ALA A 72 0.67 1.18 -28.09
N SER A 73 0.29 0.61 -26.94
CA SER A 73 -0.23 -0.75 -26.83
C SER A 73 -1.32 -0.77 -25.77
N GLN A 74 -2.41 -1.50 -26.03
CA GLN A 74 -3.49 -1.68 -25.06
C GLN A 74 -2.96 -2.26 -23.73
N LEU A 75 -2.09 -3.26 -23.80
CA LEU A 75 -1.50 -3.90 -22.61
C LEU A 75 -0.66 -2.92 -21.76
N ILE A 76 0.04 -2.00 -22.40
CA ILE A 76 0.81 -0.96 -21.70
C ILE A 76 -0.16 0.02 -21.00
N GLN A 77 -1.23 0.42 -21.68
CA GLN A 77 -2.26 1.32 -21.11
C GLN A 77 -2.99 0.65 -19.93
N ASP A 78 -3.37 -0.61 -20.07
CA ASP A 78 -3.98 -1.37 -18.98
C ASP A 78 -3.07 -1.47 -17.75
N HIS A 79 -1.77 -1.70 -17.96
CA HIS A 79 -0.78 -1.69 -16.90
C HIS A 79 -0.62 -0.32 -16.24
N ALA A 80 -0.54 0.75 -17.03
CA ALA A 80 -0.45 2.13 -16.54
C ALA A 80 -1.68 2.49 -15.70
N HIS A 81 -2.89 2.08 -16.14
CA HIS A 81 -4.12 2.26 -15.38
C HIS A 81 -4.10 1.52 -14.03
N GLN A 82 -3.66 0.26 -14.03
CA GLN A 82 -3.50 -0.52 -12.79
C GLN A 82 -2.47 0.12 -11.83
N GLY A 83 -1.34 0.61 -12.34
CA GLY A 83 -0.34 1.31 -11.55
C GLY A 83 -0.86 2.61 -10.94
N SER A 84 -1.61 3.39 -11.73
CA SER A 84 -2.28 4.60 -11.27
C SER A 84 -3.34 4.32 -10.21
N PHE A 85 -4.05 3.21 -10.31
CA PHE A 85 -5.04 2.81 -9.30
C PHE A 85 -4.36 2.35 -8.00
N LEU A 86 -3.23 1.64 -8.08
CA LEU A 86 -2.50 1.15 -6.90
C LEU A 86 -2.06 2.30 -5.97
N ARG A 87 -1.72 3.49 -6.48
CA ARG A 87 -1.37 4.65 -5.63
C ARG A 87 -2.52 5.10 -4.73
N TYR A 88 -3.76 5.05 -5.23
CA TYR A 88 -4.94 5.36 -4.42
C TYR A 88 -5.23 4.27 -3.38
N VAL A 89 -5.03 3.01 -3.76
CA VAL A 89 -5.14 1.88 -2.83
C VAL A 89 -4.12 1.99 -1.71
N ALA A 90 -2.87 2.38 -2.01
CA ALA A 90 -1.83 2.60 -1.02
C ALA A 90 -2.17 3.76 -0.06
N ALA A 91 -2.72 4.86 -0.58
CA ALA A 91 -3.16 5.99 0.24
C ALA A 91 -4.32 5.60 1.18
N LEU A 92 -5.33 4.89 0.66
CA LEU A 92 -6.42 4.36 1.47
C LEU A 92 -5.91 3.38 2.54
N PHE A 93 -4.99 2.49 2.15
CA PHE A 93 -4.37 1.54 3.07
C PHE A 93 -3.64 2.25 4.22
N LEU A 94 -2.89 3.33 3.94
CA LEU A 94 -2.24 4.13 4.97
C LEU A 94 -3.25 4.67 5.98
N VAL A 95 -4.37 5.24 5.53
CA VAL A 95 -5.42 5.75 6.41
C VAL A 95 -6.00 4.63 7.28
N VAL A 96 -6.34 3.49 6.69
CA VAL A 96 -6.89 2.35 7.42
C VAL A 96 -5.88 1.80 8.43
N ALA A 97 -4.62 1.64 8.06
CA ALA A 97 -3.56 1.16 8.94
C ALA A 97 -3.33 2.13 10.11
N ALA A 98 -3.31 3.45 9.86
CA ALA A 98 -3.16 4.46 10.90
C ALA A 98 -4.32 4.42 11.91
N VAL A 99 -5.57 4.35 11.42
CA VAL A 99 -6.76 4.23 12.29
C VAL A 99 -6.76 2.92 13.07
N GLN A 100 -6.37 1.81 12.43
CA GLN A 100 -6.29 0.50 13.08
C GLN A 100 -5.23 0.49 14.21
N ILE A 101 -4.04 1.10 13.96
CA ILE A 101 -3.00 1.23 14.99
C ILE A 101 -3.48 2.14 16.11
N ALA A 102 -4.08 3.28 15.79
CA ALA A 102 -4.62 4.21 16.78
C ALA A 102 -5.69 3.56 17.67
N ALA A 103 -6.61 2.79 17.07
CA ALA A 103 -7.65 2.06 17.80
C ALA A 103 -7.08 0.92 18.68
N ALA A 104 -5.93 0.37 18.33
CA ALA A 104 -5.26 -0.65 19.15
C ALA A 104 -4.53 -0.04 20.37
N PHE A 105 -4.16 1.25 20.31
CA PHE A 105 -3.39 1.96 21.36
C PHE A 105 -3.96 3.34 21.69
N PRO A 106 -5.24 3.48 22.04
CA PRO A 106 -5.87 4.78 22.25
C PRO A 106 -5.22 5.58 23.38
N SER A 107 -4.72 4.90 24.42
CA SER A 107 -4.02 5.55 25.55
C SER A 107 -2.74 6.27 25.15
N LEU A 108 -2.04 5.84 24.10
CA LEU A 108 -0.88 6.56 23.57
C LEU A 108 -1.30 7.86 22.88
N LEU A 109 -2.38 7.80 22.12
CA LEU A 109 -2.94 8.97 21.42
C LEU A 109 -3.47 10.00 22.42
N GLY A 110 -4.11 9.56 23.50
CA GLY A 110 -4.65 10.41 24.56
C GLY A 110 -3.60 11.21 25.36
N ARG A 111 -2.30 10.87 25.25
CA ARG A 111 -1.20 11.65 25.83
C ARG A 111 -0.99 13.00 25.13
N LEU A 112 -1.43 13.10 23.88
CA LEU A 112 -1.36 14.32 23.10
C LEU A 112 -2.66 15.11 23.27
N PRO A 113 -2.63 16.35 23.84
CA PRO A 113 -3.84 17.12 24.14
C PRO A 113 -4.78 17.29 22.94
N ALA A 114 -4.22 17.50 21.74
CA ALA A 114 -4.98 17.69 20.51
C ALA A 114 -5.79 16.44 20.08
N PHE A 115 -5.41 15.24 20.54
CA PHE A 115 -6.04 13.98 20.13
C PHE A 115 -6.86 13.31 21.24
N ARG A 116 -7.05 13.96 22.39
CA ARG A 116 -7.81 13.38 23.52
C ARG A 116 -9.25 13.02 23.14
N GLY A 117 -9.95 13.89 22.39
CA GLY A 117 -11.31 13.60 21.93
C GLY A 117 -11.36 12.38 21.02
N LEU A 118 -10.39 12.25 20.11
CA LEU A 118 -10.28 11.08 19.23
C LEU A 118 -9.97 9.81 20.04
N ALA A 119 -9.08 9.89 21.04
CA ALA A 119 -8.75 8.75 21.88
C ALA A 119 -9.99 8.20 22.61
N ILE A 120 -10.85 9.05 23.14
CA ILE A 120 -12.11 8.68 23.80
C ILE A 120 -13.03 7.95 22.80
N LEU A 121 -13.16 8.44 21.57
CA LEU A 121 -13.95 7.77 20.53
C LEU A 121 -13.40 6.39 20.19
N LEU A 122 -12.07 6.24 20.13
CA LEU A 122 -11.39 4.99 19.81
C LEU A 122 -11.49 3.94 20.95
N GLU A 123 -11.79 4.34 22.18
CA GLU A 123 -12.03 3.42 23.31
C GLU A 123 -13.38 2.69 23.24
N SER A 124 -14.27 3.07 22.34
CA SER A 124 -15.53 2.37 22.14
C SER A 124 -15.29 0.89 21.79
N ARG A 125 -16.03 0.00 22.45
CA ARG A 125 -15.92 -1.47 22.28
C ARG A 125 -16.07 -1.97 20.84
N TRP A 126 -16.71 -1.18 19.97
CA TRP A 126 -16.96 -1.53 18.59
C TRP A 126 -15.86 -1.05 17.63
N VAL A 127 -15.09 -0.04 18.02
CA VAL A 127 -14.10 0.59 17.11
C VAL A 127 -12.97 -0.38 16.78
N LEU A 128 -12.41 -1.04 17.78
CA LEU A 128 -11.31 -1.97 17.54
C LEU A 128 -11.70 -3.19 16.68
N PRO A 129 -12.85 -3.86 16.89
CA PRO A 129 -13.32 -4.89 15.96
C PRO A 129 -13.58 -4.37 14.56
N ALA A 130 -14.26 -3.21 14.42
CA ALA A 130 -14.55 -2.62 13.11
C ALA A 130 -13.29 -2.25 12.34
N THR A 131 -12.32 -1.59 12.98
CA THR A 131 -11.04 -1.25 12.36
C THR A 131 -10.20 -2.48 12.05
N SER A 132 -10.33 -3.57 12.83
CA SER A 132 -9.67 -4.84 12.52
C SER A 132 -10.24 -5.47 11.25
N VAL A 133 -11.57 -5.47 11.07
CA VAL A 133 -12.20 -5.92 9.82
C VAL A 133 -11.74 -5.08 8.63
N LEU A 134 -11.78 -3.76 8.77
CA LEU A 134 -11.30 -2.85 7.72
C LEU A 134 -9.81 -3.08 7.39
N GLY A 135 -8.98 -3.32 8.40
CA GLY A 135 -7.56 -3.64 8.21
C GLY A 135 -7.34 -4.94 7.45
N VAL A 136 -8.13 -5.98 7.74
CA VAL A 136 -8.09 -7.25 6.98
C VAL A 136 -8.49 -7.00 5.52
N LEU A 137 -9.61 -6.31 5.30
CA LEU A 137 -10.10 -6.04 3.93
C LEU A 137 -9.12 -5.19 3.13
N ALA A 138 -8.62 -4.10 3.72
CA ALA A 138 -7.64 -3.22 3.06
C ALA A 138 -6.31 -3.95 2.80
N GLY A 139 -5.85 -4.78 3.74
CA GLY A 139 -4.63 -5.58 3.57
C GLY A 139 -4.76 -6.59 2.44
N LEU A 140 -5.85 -7.36 2.41
CA LEU A 140 -6.13 -8.32 1.33
C LEU A 140 -6.30 -7.61 -0.03
N PHE A 141 -6.95 -6.46 -0.04
CA PHE A 141 -7.13 -5.68 -1.26
C PHE A 141 -5.80 -5.11 -1.79
N LEU A 142 -4.92 -4.64 -0.90
CA LEU A 142 -3.58 -4.20 -1.29
C LEU A 142 -2.76 -5.35 -1.88
N VAL A 143 -2.81 -6.56 -1.28
CA VAL A 143 -2.17 -7.76 -1.82
C VAL A 143 -2.72 -8.09 -3.21
N TYR A 144 -4.04 -8.16 -3.34
CA TYR A 144 -4.69 -8.46 -4.63
C TYR A 144 -4.29 -7.44 -5.71
N GLN A 145 -4.38 -6.15 -5.40
CA GLN A 145 -4.07 -5.09 -6.36
C GLN A 145 -2.59 -5.10 -6.77
N SER A 146 -1.67 -5.37 -5.83
CA SER A 146 -0.25 -5.48 -6.17
C SER A 146 0.05 -6.66 -7.10
N ILE A 147 -0.63 -7.80 -6.90
CA ILE A 147 -0.51 -8.97 -7.79
C ILE A 147 -1.11 -8.66 -9.17
N ALA A 148 -2.30 -8.04 -9.22
CA ALA A 148 -2.96 -7.67 -10.47
C ALA A 148 -2.09 -6.70 -11.31
N THR A 149 -1.52 -5.68 -10.64
CA THR A 149 -0.59 -4.73 -11.28
C THR A 149 0.68 -5.41 -11.77
N GLY A 150 1.27 -6.31 -10.98
CA GLY A 150 2.44 -7.09 -11.39
C GLY A 150 2.14 -8.00 -12.59
N HIS A 151 1.00 -8.67 -12.58
CA HIS A 151 0.56 -9.53 -13.69
C HIS A 151 0.35 -8.74 -14.99
N SER A 152 -0.34 -7.59 -14.94
CA SER A 152 -0.53 -6.74 -16.12
C SER A 152 0.80 -6.21 -16.67
N GLY A 153 1.76 -5.89 -15.79
CA GLY A 153 3.11 -5.50 -16.19
C GLY A 153 3.86 -6.61 -16.92
N ALA A 154 3.81 -7.84 -16.41
CA ALA A 154 4.38 -9.00 -17.08
C ALA A 154 3.71 -9.24 -18.43
N ALA A 155 2.38 -9.17 -18.51
CA ALA A 155 1.63 -9.33 -19.77
C ALA A 155 2.03 -8.28 -20.81
N SER A 156 2.25 -7.02 -20.42
CA SER A 156 2.66 -5.95 -21.33
C SER A 156 4.02 -6.18 -22.01
N VAL A 157 4.88 -6.99 -21.40
CA VAL A 157 6.21 -7.32 -21.96
C VAL A 157 6.18 -8.63 -22.73
N TRP A 158 5.52 -9.67 -22.20
CA TRP A 158 5.65 -11.03 -22.73
C TRP A 158 4.54 -11.44 -23.70
N ALA A 159 3.35 -10.83 -23.66
CA ALA A 159 2.27 -11.20 -24.60
C ALA A 159 2.55 -10.73 -26.04
N ALA A 160 3.37 -9.69 -26.24
CA ALA A 160 3.74 -9.22 -27.56
C ALA A 160 4.79 -10.12 -28.27
N THR A 161 5.33 -11.12 -27.58
CA THR A 161 6.37 -12.03 -28.12
C THR A 161 5.81 -13.38 -28.54
N ARG A 162 4.49 -13.56 -28.50
CA ARG A 162 3.77 -14.75 -29.00
C ARG A 162 2.98 -14.41 -30.23
#